data_f781d39fe0bf514579cfb531e2f7c258
#
_entry.id   f781d39fe0bf514579cfb531e2f7c258
#
_cell.length_a   1.000
_cell.length_b   1.000
_cell.length_c   1.000
_cell.angle_alpha   90.00
_cell.angle_beta   90.00
_cell.angle_gamma   90.00
#
_symmetry.space_group_name_H-M   'P 1'
#
loop_
_entity.id
_entity.type
_entity.pdbx_description
1 polymer ?
#
loop_
_entity_poly.entity_id
_entity_poly.type
_entity_poly.pdbx_seq_one_letter_code
_entity_poly.pdbx_strand_id
1 'polypeptide(L)'
;MKETILIVEDEKDIVKMLDYNLKKEGYKTLIAHDGEDAVDTANTKQPDLILLDLMLPGMDGLEVCKALKGESKTALIPIIMLTAKSQESDKVVGLELGADDYVTKPFSPRELIARIKAVLRRMKEKDKLPEVMKIGELRIDFSKIAVTVKDKSVELTAKEFELLKTLIKAKGRVLSRDYLLDNIWGFDHAMEIQTRTVDVHIRTLRKKLKSEAKRILTVKNYGYRFEYED
;
A
#
# COMPACT_ATOMS: atom_id res chain seq x y z
N MET A 1 12.85 -0.35 -11.01
CA MET A 1 13.20 -1.61 -10.30
C MET A 1 12.19 -2.64 -10.72
N LYS A 2 12.57 -3.94 -10.77
CA LYS A 2 11.63 -5.03 -11.09
C LYS A 2 10.79 -5.31 -9.85
N GLU A 3 9.46 -5.45 -10.03
CA GLU A 3 8.53 -5.73 -8.95
C GLU A 3 8.82 -7.09 -8.30
N THR A 4 8.60 -7.16 -7.00
CA THR A 4 8.79 -8.37 -6.17
C THR A 4 7.43 -8.96 -5.83
N ILE A 5 7.24 -10.25 -6.14
CA ILE A 5 5.99 -10.98 -5.89
C ILE A 5 6.26 -12.04 -4.82
N LEU A 6 5.48 -12.03 -3.75
CA LEU A 6 5.48 -13.10 -2.76
C LEU A 6 4.50 -14.19 -3.21
N ILE A 7 5.00 -15.41 -3.32
CA ILE A 7 4.21 -16.62 -3.60
C ILE A 7 3.99 -17.32 -2.26
N VAL A 8 2.73 -17.48 -1.87
CA VAL A 8 2.32 -18.19 -0.65
C VAL A 8 1.55 -19.43 -1.08
N GLU A 9 2.21 -20.59 -1.03
CA GLU A 9 1.70 -21.85 -1.56
C GLU A 9 2.50 -23.01 -0.95
N ASP A 10 1.83 -24.05 -0.47
CA ASP A 10 2.45 -25.22 0.14
C ASP A 10 2.83 -26.30 -0.88
N GLU A 11 2.11 -26.37 -2.02
CA GLU A 11 2.37 -27.33 -3.08
C GLU A 11 3.63 -26.97 -3.88
N LYS A 12 4.73 -27.71 -3.65
CA LYS A 12 6.04 -27.46 -4.28
C LYS A 12 6.01 -27.37 -5.80
N ASP A 13 5.15 -28.12 -6.48
CA ASP A 13 5.09 -28.11 -7.94
C ASP A 13 4.37 -26.87 -8.47
N ILE A 14 3.36 -26.37 -7.75
CA ILE A 14 2.73 -25.08 -8.05
C ILE A 14 3.72 -23.94 -7.81
N VAL A 15 4.43 -23.95 -6.68
CA VAL A 15 5.49 -22.96 -6.38
C VAL A 15 6.54 -22.90 -7.51
N LYS A 16 7.08 -24.05 -7.94
CA LYS A 16 8.08 -24.12 -9.03
C LYS A 16 7.52 -23.55 -10.33
N MET A 17 6.30 -23.90 -10.68
CA MET A 17 5.62 -23.41 -11.89
C MET A 17 5.42 -21.91 -11.83
N LEU A 18 4.95 -21.36 -10.70
CA LEU A 18 4.77 -19.92 -10.49
C LEU A 18 6.11 -19.18 -10.53
N ASP A 19 7.09 -19.63 -9.77
CA ASP A 19 8.43 -19.04 -9.70
C ASP A 19 9.09 -18.95 -11.09
N TYR A 20 9.07 -20.06 -11.85
CA TYR A 20 9.61 -20.08 -13.19
C TYR A 20 8.93 -19.06 -14.13
N ASN A 21 7.60 -19.06 -14.15
CA ASN A 21 6.86 -18.17 -15.07
C ASN A 21 7.00 -16.70 -14.68
N LEU A 22 7.00 -16.38 -13.38
CA LEU A 22 7.18 -15.00 -12.90
C LEU A 22 8.59 -14.48 -13.18
N LYS A 23 9.62 -15.28 -12.94
CA LYS A 23 11.01 -14.92 -13.29
C LYS A 23 11.21 -14.71 -14.78
N LYS A 24 10.57 -15.52 -15.61
CA LYS A 24 10.58 -15.38 -17.08
C LYS A 24 9.97 -14.04 -17.53
N GLU A 25 8.93 -13.56 -16.83
CA GLU A 25 8.31 -12.24 -17.08
C GLU A 25 9.11 -11.08 -16.43
N GLY A 26 10.18 -11.41 -15.72
CA GLY A 26 11.12 -10.44 -15.17
C GLY A 26 10.82 -9.99 -13.75
N TYR A 27 9.87 -10.60 -13.05
CA TYR A 27 9.60 -10.34 -11.65
C TYR A 27 10.68 -10.95 -10.75
N LYS A 28 10.86 -10.37 -9.56
CA LYS A 28 11.54 -11.03 -8.44
C LYS A 28 10.50 -11.82 -7.65
N THR A 29 10.89 -12.96 -7.10
CA THR A 29 9.99 -13.81 -6.33
C THR A 29 10.52 -14.02 -4.92
N LEU A 30 9.61 -14.00 -3.95
CA LEU A 30 9.77 -14.51 -2.59
C LEU A 30 8.81 -15.69 -2.45
N ILE A 31 9.12 -16.62 -1.59
CA ILE A 31 8.32 -17.84 -1.40
C ILE A 31 8.08 -18.02 0.09
N ALA A 32 6.84 -18.29 0.45
CA ALA A 32 6.41 -18.74 1.77
C ALA A 32 5.56 -20.02 1.58
N HIS A 33 5.70 -20.99 2.48
CA HIS A 33 5.02 -22.27 2.37
C HIS A 33 3.86 -22.44 3.36
N ASP A 34 3.68 -21.48 4.26
CA ASP A 34 2.59 -21.42 5.24
C ASP A 34 2.20 -19.98 5.54
N GLY A 35 1.12 -19.80 6.30
CA GLY A 35 0.56 -18.49 6.58
C GLY A 35 1.41 -17.62 7.51
N GLU A 36 2.10 -18.21 8.48
CA GLU A 36 2.94 -17.46 9.42
C GLU A 36 4.18 -16.90 8.73
N ASP A 37 4.87 -17.72 7.93
CA ASP A 37 6.00 -17.28 7.09
C ASP A 37 5.56 -16.21 6.07
N ALA A 38 4.36 -16.32 5.52
CA ALA A 38 3.80 -15.34 4.61
C ALA A 38 3.64 -13.95 5.27
N VAL A 39 3.08 -13.90 6.50
CA VAL A 39 2.91 -12.65 7.25
C VAL A 39 4.27 -12.05 7.61
N ASP A 40 5.20 -12.84 8.12
CA ASP A 40 6.54 -12.37 8.48
C ASP A 40 7.32 -11.86 7.25
N THR A 41 7.30 -12.63 6.16
CA THR A 41 7.96 -12.23 4.90
C THR A 41 7.33 -10.97 4.31
N ALA A 42 6.01 -10.83 4.32
CA ALA A 42 5.35 -9.62 3.85
C ALA A 42 5.73 -8.39 4.68
N ASN A 43 5.80 -8.54 6.01
CA ASN A 43 6.17 -7.46 6.93
C ASN A 43 7.63 -7.02 6.78
N THR A 44 8.54 -7.95 6.55
CA THR A 44 9.99 -7.67 6.51
C THR A 44 10.48 -7.28 5.13
N LYS A 45 9.92 -7.87 4.06
CA LYS A 45 10.39 -7.68 2.67
C LYS A 45 9.54 -6.74 1.84
N GLN A 46 8.31 -6.43 2.28
CA GLN A 46 7.40 -5.49 1.61
C GLN A 46 7.27 -5.77 0.11
N PRO A 47 6.72 -6.93 -0.31
CA PRO A 47 6.55 -7.25 -1.73
C PRO A 47 5.57 -6.31 -2.40
N ASP A 48 5.67 -6.16 -3.72
CA ASP A 48 4.78 -5.33 -4.53
C ASP A 48 3.42 -6.00 -4.79
N LEU A 49 3.33 -7.34 -4.63
CA LEU A 49 2.11 -8.13 -4.78
C LEU A 49 2.28 -9.49 -4.07
N ILE A 50 1.18 -10.02 -3.56
CA ILE A 50 1.12 -11.35 -2.94
C ILE A 50 0.17 -12.24 -3.76
N LEU A 51 0.65 -13.42 -4.15
CA LEU A 51 -0.17 -14.54 -4.61
C LEU A 51 -0.40 -15.43 -3.40
N LEU A 52 -1.65 -15.63 -3.01
CA LEU A 52 -2.00 -16.30 -1.75
C LEU A 52 -2.95 -17.46 -2.00
N ASP A 53 -2.49 -18.67 -1.72
CA ASP A 53 -3.39 -19.81 -1.67
C ASP A 53 -4.32 -19.71 -0.47
N LEU A 54 -5.55 -20.12 -0.66
CA LEU A 54 -6.54 -20.21 0.43
C LEU A 54 -6.30 -21.42 1.31
N MET A 55 -5.84 -22.53 0.73
CA MET A 55 -5.71 -23.81 1.42
C MET A 55 -4.28 -24.04 1.93
N LEU A 56 -3.87 -23.23 2.90
CA LEU A 56 -2.56 -23.36 3.55
C LEU A 56 -2.66 -24.19 4.83
N PRO A 57 -1.60 -24.90 5.21
CA PRO A 57 -1.53 -25.57 6.50
C PRO A 57 -1.41 -24.56 7.65
N GLY A 58 -2.06 -24.81 8.76
CA GLY A 58 -2.05 -23.97 9.95
C GLY A 58 -2.95 -22.76 9.80
N MET A 59 -2.37 -21.57 9.56
CA MET A 59 -3.11 -20.35 9.28
C MET A 59 -3.59 -20.35 7.83
N ASP A 60 -4.91 -20.35 7.62
CA ASP A 60 -5.49 -20.36 6.26
C ASP A 60 -5.32 -19.01 5.53
N GLY A 61 -5.51 -19.02 4.20
CA GLY A 61 -5.29 -17.84 3.36
C GLY A 61 -6.24 -16.68 3.67
N LEU A 62 -7.45 -16.91 4.20
CA LEU A 62 -8.35 -15.84 4.62
C LEU A 62 -7.85 -15.15 5.90
N GLU A 63 -7.33 -15.95 6.84
CA GLU A 63 -6.71 -15.42 8.06
C GLU A 63 -5.44 -14.63 7.74
N VAL A 64 -4.59 -15.12 6.82
CA VAL A 64 -3.42 -14.39 6.31
C VAL A 64 -3.84 -13.07 5.68
N CYS A 65 -4.85 -13.08 4.80
CA CYS A 65 -5.36 -11.86 4.17
C CYS A 65 -5.85 -10.86 5.21
N LYS A 66 -6.64 -11.31 6.18
CA LYS A 66 -7.13 -10.47 7.28
C LYS A 66 -6.00 -9.87 8.10
N ALA A 67 -4.99 -10.65 8.45
CA ALA A 67 -3.80 -10.18 9.17
C ALA A 67 -3.06 -9.11 8.38
N LEU A 68 -2.74 -9.38 7.11
CA LEU A 68 -2.01 -8.44 6.24
C LEU A 68 -2.80 -7.16 5.97
N LYS A 69 -4.11 -7.23 5.74
CA LYS A 69 -4.96 -6.06 5.50
C LYS A 69 -5.25 -5.26 6.77
N GLY A 70 -5.15 -5.89 7.95
CA GLY A 70 -5.29 -5.24 9.25
C GLY A 70 -4.06 -4.45 9.69
N GLU A 71 -2.89 -4.71 9.14
CA GLU A 71 -1.62 -4.11 9.55
C GLU A 71 -1.24 -2.95 8.62
N SER A 72 -0.89 -1.79 9.21
CA SER A 72 -0.63 -0.57 8.43
C SER A 72 0.49 -0.70 7.40
N LYS A 73 1.50 -1.53 7.67
CA LYS A 73 2.64 -1.77 6.78
C LYS A 73 2.26 -2.58 5.54
N THR A 74 1.37 -3.56 5.68
CA THR A 74 1.03 -4.52 4.63
C THR A 74 -0.34 -4.30 4.01
N ALA A 75 -1.21 -3.49 4.64
CA ALA A 75 -2.59 -3.25 4.19
C ALA A 75 -2.71 -2.79 2.73
N LEU A 76 -1.68 -2.11 2.20
CA LEU A 76 -1.67 -1.59 0.83
C LEU A 76 -1.10 -2.56 -0.19
N ILE A 77 -0.46 -3.65 0.24
CA ILE A 77 0.07 -4.66 -0.66
C ILE A 77 -1.11 -5.36 -1.33
N PRO A 78 -1.20 -5.39 -2.66
CA PRO A 78 -2.27 -6.08 -3.34
C PRO A 78 -2.14 -7.58 -3.18
N ILE A 79 -3.28 -8.25 -2.98
CA ILE A 79 -3.38 -9.70 -2.81
C ILE A 79 -4.24 -10.29 -3.91
N ILE A 80 -3.70 -11.25 -4.66
CA ILE A 80 -4.45 -12.10 -5.58
C ILE A 80 -4.60 -13.46 -4.90
N MET A 81 -5.84 -13.87 -4.64
CA MET A 81 -6.12 -15.17 -4.04
C MET A 81 -6.15 -16.28 -5.09
N LEU A 82 -5.52 -17.41 -4.77
CA LEU A 82 -5.61 -18.65 -5.53
C LEU A 82 -6.61 -19.55 -4.82
N THR A 83 -7.67 -20.00 -5.49
CA THR A 83 -8.77 -20.75 -4.85
C THR A 83 -9.21 -21.95 -5.67
N ALA A 84 -9.66 -23.01 -5.02
CA ALA A 84 -10.33 -24.12 -5.69
C ALA A 84 -11.74 -23.71 -6.17
N LYS A 85 -12.18 -24.26 -7.30
CA LYS A 85 -13.41 -23.86 -8.04
C LYS A 85 -14.72 -24.00 -7.25
N SER A 86 -14.73 -24.66 -6.11
CA SER A 86 -15.95 -25.11 -5.41
C SER A 86 -16.52 -24.16 -4.35
N GLN A 87 -15.88 -23.00 -4.09
CA GLN A 87 -16.28 -22.15 -2.97
C GLN A 87 -16.59 -20.73 -3.43
N GLU A 88 -17.79 -20.55 -3.98
CA GLU A 88 -18.32 -19.23 -4.33
C GLU A 88 -18.46 -18.33 -3.09
N SER A 89 -18.71 -18.95 -1.91
CA SER A 89 -18.70 -18.28 -0.61
C SER A 89 -17.36 -17.65 -0.25
N ASP A 90 -16.25 -18.34 -0.52
CA ASP A 90 -14.91 -17.86 -0.14
C ASP A 90 -14.45 -16.67 -0.99
N LYS A 91 -14.94 -16.60 -2.24
CA LYS A 91 -14.71 -15.44 -3.12
C LYS A 91 -15.38 -14.18 -2.58
N VAL A 92 -16.61 -14.30 -2.07
CA VAL A 92 -17.36 -13.17 -1.49
C VAL A 92 -16.67 -12.73 -0.20
N VAL A 93 -16.37 -13.67 0.70
CA VAL A 93 -15.71 -13.38 1.98
C VAL A 93 -14.34 -12.73 1.78
N GLY A 94 -13.53 -13.23 0.86
CA GLY A 94 -12.19 -12.66 0.65
C GLY A 94 -12.23 -11.28 -0.02
N LEU A 95 -13.23 -10.97 -0.90
CA LEU A 95 -13.45 -9.60 -1.41
C LEU A 95 -13.84 -8.66 -0.28
N GLU A 96 -14.68 -9.09 0.64
CA GLU A 96 -15.03 -8.32 1.84
C GLU A 96 -13.83 -8.11 2.76
N LEU A 97 -12.89 -9.06 2.81
CA LEU A 97 -11.62 -8.95 3.54
C LEU A 97 -10.56 -8.07 2.83
N GLY A 98 -10.83 -7.63 1.59
CA GLY A 98 -9.98 -6.67 0.88
C GLY A 98 -8.98 -7.27 -0.09
N ALA A 99 -9.17 -8.51 -0.56
CA ALA A 99 -8.40 -9.04 -1.68
C ALA A 99 -8.67 -8.25 -2.97
N ASP A 100 -7.64 -8.11 -3.83
CA ASP A 100 -7.69 -7.28 -5.03
C ASP A 100 -8.13 -8.03 -6.28
N ASP A 101 -7.95 -9.37 -6.32
CA ASP A 101 -8.42 -10.27 -7.39
C ASP A 101 -8.42 -11.74 -6.92
N TYR A 102 -9.04 -12.62 -7.74
CA TYR A 102 -9.14 -14.07 -7.53
C TYR A 102 -8.80 -14.83 -8.78
N VAL A 103 -8.13 -15.98 -8.60
CA VAL A 103 -7.84 -16.92 -9.66
C VAL A 103 -8.22 -18.33 -9.20
N THR A 104 -9.06 -18.99 -9.97
CA THR A 104 -9.48 -20.36 -9.64
C THR A 104 -8.50 -21.39 -10.15
N LYS A 105 -8.11 -22.33 -9.31
CA LYS A 105 -7.33 -23.53 -9.69
C LYS A 105 -8.25 -24.54 -10.42
N PRO A 106 -7.81 -25.20 -11.51
CA PRO A 106 -6.54 -24.97 -12.21
C PRO A 106 -6.56 -23.70 -13.07
N PHE A 107 -5.47 -22.94 -13.08
CA PHE A 107 -5.33 -21.71 -13.84
C PHE A 107 -4.23 -21.81 -14.90
N SER A 108 -4.38 -21.02 -15.94
CA SER A 108 -3.33 -20.84 -16.94
C SER A 108 -2.27 -19.85 -16.41
N PRO A 109 -0.96 -20.14 -16.51
CA PRO A 109 0.08 -19.17 -16.18
C PRO A 109 -0.06 -17.84 -16.93
N ARG A 110 -0.53 -17.88 -18.18
CA ARG A 110 -0.78 -16.66 -18.98
C ARG A 110 -1.91 -15.82 -18.41
N GLU A 111 -2.98 -16.44 -17.95
CA GLU A 111 -4.09 -15.75 -17.28
C GLU A 111 -3.61 -15.07 -15.99
N LEU A 112 -2.92 -15.82 -15.12
CA LEU A 112 -2.41 -15.29 -13.87
C LEU A 112 -1.47 -14.09 -14.08
N ILE A 113 -0.54 -14.19 -15.03
CA ILE A 113 0.37 -13.09 -15.40
C ILE A 113 -0.42 -11.87 -15.90
N ALA A 114 -1.45 -12.05 -16.71
CA ALA A 114 -2.29 -10.94 -17.18
C ALA A 114 -3.00 -10.24 -16.02
N ARG A 115 -3.51 -10.99 -15.03
CA ARG A 115 -4.13 -10.45 -13.80
C ARG A 115 -3.13 -9.73 -12.92
N ILE A 116 -1.95 -10.29 -12.70
CA ILE A 116 -0.85 -9.64 -11.96
C ILE A 116 -0.52 -8.28 -12.60
N LYS A 117 -0.33 -8.24 -13.91
CA LYS A 117 -0.07 -6.99 -14.65
C LYS A 117 -1.20 -5.98 -14.49
N ALA A 118 -2.45 -6.44 -14.52
CA ALA A 118 -3.61 -5.58 -14.35
C ALA A 118 -3.72 -5.00 -12.93
N VAL A 119 -3.45 -5.82 -11.90
CA VAL A 119 -3.46 -5.39 -10.49
C VAL A 119 -2.32 -4.39 -10.24
N LEU A 120 -1.09 -4.72 -10.62
CA LEU A 120 0.07 -3.82 -10.47
C LEU A 120 -0.12 -2.50 -11.22
N ARG A 121 -0.69 -2.53 -12.43
CA ARG A 121 -1.02 -1.31 -13.19
C ARG A 121 -2.05 -0.46 -12.44
N ARG A 122 -3.16 -1.04 -11.94
CA ARG A 122 -4.17 -0.32 -11.14
C ARG A 122 -3.57 0.33 -9.90
N MET A 123 -2.62 -0.34 -9.23
CA MET A 123 -1.92 0.22 -8.08
C MET A 123 -1.04 1.41 -8.47
N LYS A 124 -0.27 1.28 -9.57
CA LYS A 124 0.53 2.40 -10.10
C LYS A 124 -0.32 3.59 -10.55
N GLU A 125 -1.50 3.33 -11.12
CA GLU A 125 -2.45 4.38 -11.54
C GLU A 125 -3.14 5.01 -10.33
N LYS A 126 -3.48 4.22 -9.29
CA LYS A 126 -3.98 4.75 -8.01
C LYS A 126 -2.95 5.62 -7.30
N ASP A 127 -1.67 5.34 -7.48
CA ASP A 127 -0.56 6.11 -6.91
C ASP A 127 -0.17 7.35 -7.73
N LYS A 128 -0.61 7.45 -8.97
CA LYS A 128 -0.41 8.65 -9.77
C LYS A 128 -1.35 9.75 -9.25
N LEU A 129 -0.77 10.67 -8.49
CA LEU A 129 -1.40 11.97 -8.33
C LEU A 129 -1.43 12.65 -9.71
N PRO A 130 -2.48 13.39 -10.05
CA PRO A 130 -2.47 14.24 -11.23
C PRO A 130 -1.29 15.24 -11.12
N GLU A 131 -0.72 15.67 -12.25
CA GLU A 131 0.40 16.62 -12.22
C GLU A 131 0.05 17.88 -11.40
N VAL A 132 -1.20 18.33 -11.50
CA VAL A 132 -1.74 19.43 -10.72
C VAL A 132 -3.05 18.99 -10.07
N MET A 133 -3.19 19.25 -8.79
CA MET A 133 -4.42 19.01 -8.01
C MET A 133 -4.90 20.31 -7.38
N LYS A 134 -6.21 20.54 -7.45
CA LYS A 134 -6.87 21.66 -6.75
C LYS A 134 -7.92 21.09 -5.78
N ILE A 135 -7.83 21.51 -4.51
CA ILE A 135 -8.75 21.09 -3.44
C ILE A 135 -9.10 22.35 -2.64
N GLY A 136 -10.32 22.86 -2.79
CA GLY A 136 -10.69 24.16 -2.25
C GLY A 136 -9.77 25.27 -2.79
N GLU A 137 -9.11 25.99 -1.91
CA GLU A 137 -8.16 27.06 -2.26
C GLU A 137 -6.71 26.57 -2.37
N LEU A 138 -6.46 25.29 -2.05
CA LEU A 138 -5.15 24.65 -2.14
C LEU A 138 -4.94 24.13 -3.57
N ARG A 139 -3.87 24.56 -4.22
CA ARG A 139 -3.39 24.05 -5.50
C ARG A 139 -1.98 23.49 -5.32
N ILE A 140 -1.75 22.29 -5.80
CA ILE A 140 -0.48 21.57 -5.69
C ILE A 140 -0.07 21.13 -7.09
N ASP A 141 1.12 21.51 -7.50
CA ASP A 141 1.80 21.02 -8.70
C ASP A 141 2.87 20.02 -8.25
N PHE A 142 2.60 18.74 -8.44
CA PHE A 142 3.49 17.66 -8.00
C PHE A 142 4.72 17.54 -8.88
N SER A 143 4.67 17.98 -10.13
CA SER A 143 5.80 17.96 -11.06
C SER A 143 6.80 19.08 -10.76
N LYS A 144 6.30 20.26 -10.37
CA LYS A 144 7.13 21.43 -10.03
C LYS A 144 7.43 21.55 -8.53
N ILE A 145 6.91 20.61 -7.70
CA ILE A 145 7.03 20.68 -6.24
C ILE A 145 6.56 22.04 -5.70
N ALA A 146 5.45 22.56 -6.25
CA ALA A 146 4.93 23.86 -5.92
C ALA A 146 3.55 23.77 -5.28
N VAL A 147 3.31 24.64 -4.28
CA VAL A 147 2.04 24.72 -3.54
C VAL A 147 1.58 26.17 -3.51
N THR A 148 0.30 26.40 -3.78
CA THR A 148 -0.33 27.72 -3.59
C THR A 148 -1.61 27.59 -2.78
N VAL A 149 -1.93 28.61 -1.99
CA VAL A 149 -3.19 28.78 -1.28
C VAL A 149 -3.74 30.15 -1.63
N LYS A 150 -4.97 30.23 -2.16
CA LYS A 150 -5.55 31.48 -2.69
C LYS A 150 -4.62 32.15 -3.71
N ASP A 151 -4.05 31.33 -4.62
CA ASP A 151 -3.10 31.76 -5.65
C ASP A 151 -1.79 32.40 -5.12
N LYS A 152 -1.56 32.37 -3.81
CA LYS A 152 -0.30 32.79 -3.20
C LYS A 152 0.62 31.61 -2.97
N SER A 153 1.86 31.73 -3.39
CA SER A 153 2.88 30.68 -3.20
C SER A 153 3.10 30.38 -1.72
N VAL A 154 3.22 29.10 -1.42
CA VAL A 154 3.53 28.59 -0.08
C VAL A 154 4.83 27.80 -0.17
N GLU A 155 5.89 28.31 0.46
CA GLU A 155 7.18 27.64 0.50
C GLU A 155 7.17 26.50 1.51
N LEU A 156 7.23 25.27 1.01
CA LEU A 156 7.38 24.06 1.80
C LEU A 156 8.81 23.54 1.70
N THR A 157 9.33 22.99 2.80
CA THR A 157 10.54 22.18 2.75
C THR A 157 10.26 20.85 2.06
N ALA A 158 11.30 20.15 1.59
CA ALA A 158 11.15 18.86 0.95
C ALA A 158 10.35 17.85 1.82
N LYS A 159 10.62 17.82 3.13
CA LYS A 159 9.91 16.94 4.09
C LYS A 159 8.44 17.35 4.28
N GLU A 160 8.14 18.65 4.33
CA GLU A 160 6.76 19.14 4.42
C GLU A 160 5.97 18.83 3.14
N PHE A 161 6.60 18.97 1.97
CA PHE A 161 5.96 18.63 0.70
C PHE A 161 5.68 17.13 0.59
N GLU A 162 6.65 16.27 0.93
CA GLU A 162 6.45 14.81 0.94
C GLU A 162 5.39 14.39 1.98
N LEU A 163 5.33 15.05 3.14
CA LEU A 163 4.30 14.83 4.14
C LEU A 163 2.89 15.15 3.59
N LEU A 164 2.72 16.32 2.97
CA LEU A 164 1.47 16.72 2.34
C LEU A 164 1.07 15.76 1.23
N LYS A 165 2.00 15.39 0.35
CA LYS A 165 1.81 14.45 -0.75
C LYS A 165 1.40 13.07 -0.25
N THR A 166 2.05 12.56 0.81
CA THR A 166 1.75 11.25 1.41
C THR A 166 0.34 11.23 2.00
N LEU A 167 -0.05 12.29 2.73
CA LEU A 167 -1.40 12.43 3.27
C LEU A 167 -2.47 12.50 2.17
N ILE A 168 -2.21 13.22 1.08
CA ILE A 168 -3.11 13.30 -0.07
C ILE A 168 -3.22 11.95 -0.78
N LYS A 169 -2.11 11.25 -1.01
CA LYS A 169 -2.11 9.90 -1.59
C LYS A 169 -2.95 8.90 -0.79
N ALA A 170 -3.05 9.08 0.51
CA ALA A 170 -3.84 8.22 1.38
C ALA A 170 -5.37 8.34 1.16
N LYS A 171 -5.85 9.35 0.40
CA LYS A 171 -7.27 9.51 0.01
C LYS A 171 -8.23 9.45 1.21
N GLY A 172 -7.93 10.23 2.27
CA GLY A 172 -8.74 10.32 3.48
C GLY A 172 -8.49 9.22 4.53
N ARG A 173 -7.65 8.22 4.22
CA ARG A 173 -7.26 7.21 5.21
C ARG A 173 -6.37 7.81 6.29
N VAL A 174 -6.50 7.30 7.51
CA VAL A 174 -5.63 7.68 8.62
C VAL A 174 -4.28 7.00 8.46
N LEU A 175 -3.21 7.78 8.50
CA LEU A 175 -1.82 7.31 8.52
C LEU A 175 -1.25 7.46 9.93
N SER A 176 -0.65 6.39 10.45
CA SER A 176 -0.01 6.42 11.77
C SER A 176 1.24 7.30 11.74
N ARG A 177 1.68 7.74 12.93
CA ARG A 177 2.91 8.52 13.07
C ARG A 177 4.14 7.73 12.65
N ASP A 178 4.18 6.45 13.02
CA ASP A 178 5.28 5.55 12.65
C ASP A 178 5.34 5.36 11.14
N TYR A 179 4.19 5.09 10.49
CA TYR A 179 4.12 5.00 9.04
C TYR A 179 4.64 6.28 8.34
N LEU A 180 4.23 7.47 8.82
CA LEU A 180 4.68 8.74 8.26
C LEU A 180 6.17 8.96 8.50
N LEU A 181 6.69 8.58 9.68
CA LEU A 181 8.10 8.67 9.99
C LEU A 181 8.93 7.80 9.05
N ASP A 182 8.59 6.52 8.95
CA ASP A 182 9.31 5.54 8.14
C ASP A 182 9.31 5.92 6.65
N ASN A 183 8.16 6.33 6.11
CA ASN A 183 8.04 6.67 4.68
C ASN A 183 8.76 7.95 4.28
N ILE A 184 8.89 8.93 5.17
CA ILE A 184 9.40 10.26 4.84
C ILE A 184 10.85 10.44 5.29
N TRP A 185 11.26 9.80 6.39
CA TRP A 185 12.61 9.91 6.94
C TRP A 185 13.47 8.66 6.76
N GLY A 186 12.85 7.50 6.48
CA GLY A 186 13.53 6.22 6.28
C GLY A 186 13.79 5.44 7.57
N PHE A 187 13.94 4.12 7.44
CA PHE A 187 14.14 3.20 8.58
C PHE A 187 15.43 3.46 9.38
N ASP A 188 16.51 3.87 8.70
CA ASP A 188 17.82 4.09 9.34
C ASP A 188 17.82 5.26 10.34
N HIS A 189 16.86 6.18 10.19
CA HIS A 189 16.71 7.32 11.10
C HIS A 189 15.62 7.12 12.17
N ALA A 190 14.81 6.07 12.07
CA ALA A 190 13.72 5.80 13.04
C ALA A 190 14.24 5.47 14.44
N MET A 191 15.49 4.98 14.58
CA MET A 191 16.11 4.73 15.87
C MET A 191 16.58 6.01 16.59
N GLU A 192 16.86 7.10 15.84
CA GLU A 192 17.34 8.37 16.39
C GLU A 192 16.26 9.46 16.43
N ILE A 193 15.22 9.34 15.58
CA ILE A 193 14.18 10.37 15.43
C ILE A 193 12.88 9.90 16.08
N GLN A 194 12.41 10.63 17.09
CA GLN A 194 11.14 10.34 17.76
C GLN A 194 9.93 10.66 16.87
N THR A 195 8.82 9.92 17.03
CA THR A 195 7.53 10.17 16.36
C THR A 195 7.00 11.60 16.55
N ARG A 196 7.47 12.32 17.59
CA ARG A 196 7.22 13.75 17.80
C ARG A 196 7.69 14.63 16.64
N THR A 197 8.67 14.18 15.85
CA THR A 197 9.12 14.90 14.65
C THR A 197 7.99 15.07 13.64
N VAL A 198 7.17 14.04 13.46
CA VAL A 198 5.99 14.12 12.59
C VAL A 198 5.02 15.20 13.08
N ASP A 199 4.75 15.25 14.38
CA ASP A 199 3.83 16.24 14.98
C ASP A 199 4.34 17.68 14.76
N VAL A 200 5.66 17.90 14.87
CA VAL A 200 6.29 19.21 14.60
C VAL A 200 6.10 19.60 13.15
N HIS A 201 6.38 18.70 12.20
CA HIS A 201 6.21 18.97 10.78
C HIS A 201 4.74 19.19 10.39
N ILE A 202 3.80 18.43 10.95
CA ILE A 202 2.36 18.66 10.77
C ILE A 202 1.97 20.05 11.28
N ARG A 203 2.45 20.46 12.46
CA ARG A 203 2.18 21.78 13.01
C ARG A 203 2.69 22.89 12.09
N THR A 204 3.93 22.77 11.60
CA THR A 204 4.54 23.74 10.69
C THR A 204 3.82 23.77 9.35
N LEU A 205 3.49 22.62 8.78
CA LEU A 205 2.73 22.49 7.55
C LEU A 205 1.36 23.18 7.66
N ARG A 206 0.60 22.89 8.72
CA ARG A 206 -0.67 23.59 9.01
C ARG A 206 -0.51 25.11 9.06
N LYS A 207 0.51 25.62 9.75
CA LYS A 207 0.79 27.05 9.83
C LYS A 207 1.01 27.67 8.46
N LYS A 208 1.72 26.98 7.57
CA LYS A 208 2.01 27.43 6.20
C LYS A 208 0.77 27.38 5.30
N LEU A 209 -0.07 26.34 5.43
CA LEU A 209 -1.29 26.16 4.63
C LEU A 209 -2.43 27.13 5.04
N LYS A 210 -2.35 27.82 6.15
CA LYS A 210 -3.30 28.85 6.61
C LYS A 210 -4.76 28.37 6.63
N SER A 211 -5.63 28.91 5.75
CA SER A 211 -7.04 28.52 5.65
C SER A 211 -7.24 27.03 5.34
N GLU A 212 -6.32 26.43 4.60
CA GLU A 212 -6.38 25.02 4.22
C GLU A 212 -5.78 24.06 5.27
N ALA A 213 -5.28 24.59 6.38
CA ALA A 213 -4.79 23.78 7.52
C ALA A 213 -5.87 22.84 8.07
N LYS A 214 -7.14 23.22 7.96
CA LYS A 214 -8.30 22.43 8.37
C LYS A 214 -8.37 21.06 7.69
N ARG A 215 -7.77 20.91 6.50
CA ARG A 215 -7.76 19.67 5.73
C ARG A 215 -6.83 18.61 6.30
N ILE A 216 -5.87 18.97 7.13
CA ILE A 216 -5.03 18.00 7.83
C ILE A 216 -5.65 17.74 9.19
N LEU A 217 -6.32 16.61 9.35
CA LEU A 217 -7.00 16.26 10.59
C LEU A 217 -6.10 15.39 11.47
N THR A 218 -6.18 15.61 12.80
CA THR A 218 -5.58 14.72 13.79
C THR A 218 -6.64 13.72 14.24
N VAL A 219 -6.36 12.44 14.08
CA VAL A 219 -7.15 11.36 14.65
C VAL A 219 -6.46 10.94 15.94
N LYS A 220 -7.07 11.28 17.08
CA LYS A 220 -6.48 11.05 18.42
C LYS A 220 -6.07 9.58 18.56
N ASN A 221 -4.84 9.35 19.04
CA ASN A 221 -4.20 8.05 19.23
C ASN A 221 -3.86 7.25 17.95
N TYR A 222 -4.33 7.66 16.77
CA TYR A 222 -4.09 6.92 15.52
C TYR A 222 -3.09 7.63 14.59
N GLY A 223 -3.21 8.96 14.39
CA GLY A 223 -2.32 9.68 13.48
C GLY A 223 -2.99 10.84 12.76
N TYR A 224 -2.78 10.92 11.45
CA TYR A 224 -3.23 12.04 10.64
C TYR A 224 -3.92 11.57 9.36
N ARG A 225 -4.89 12.37 8.87
CA ARG A 225 -5.51 12.16 7.56
C ARG A 225 -5.72 13.50 6.85
N PHE A 226 -5.88 13.43 5.53
CA PHE A 226 -6.25 14.57 4.72
C PHE A 226 -7.74 14.53 4.39
N GLU A 227 -8.45 15.65 4.55
CA GLU A 227 -9.88 15.82 4.23
C GLU A 227 -10.02 16.55 2.90
N TYR A 228 -10.83 15.99 1.99
CA TYR A 228 -11.06 16.52 0.65
C TYR A 228 -12.30 17.42 0.58
N GLU A 229 -13.27 17.15 1.44
CA GLU A 229 -14.52 17.89 1.53
C GLU A 229 -14.36 19.14 2.39
N ASP A 230 -15.17 20.18 2.13
CA ASP A 230 -15.19 21.42 2.91
C ASP A 230 -16.06 21.30 4.15
#